data_7c8343dce659f070cf5a5f81ce676376
#
_entry.id   7c8343dce659f070cf5a5f81ce676376
#
_cell.length_a   1.000
_cell.length_b   1.000
_cell.length_c   1.000
_cell.angle_alpha   90.00
_cell.angle_beta   90.00
_cell.angle_gamma   90.00
#
_symmetry.space_group_name_H-M   'P 1'
#
loop_
_entity.id
_entity.type
_entity.pdbx_description
1 polymer ?
#
loop_
_entity_poly.entity_id
_entity_poly.type
_entity_poly.pdbx_seq_one_letter_code
_entity_poly.pdbx_strand_id
1 'polypeptide(L)'
;MKRRLAWLVALPIVALALGFVWFVASATRAPDTLVKADGIVVLTGGADRVRTGLRLLAEGWAPRLLVSGVGRAADYRTLARLDHARPGLSSRVTLDHQARNTAGNARETAAWVKANGLKSLIVVTAFYHMPRALAEFSRAMPRIRFYPYPVHLPFLHPWWHARAAWRLLAVEYVKYLAVASGIAPLLRLD
;
A
#
# COMPACT_ATOMS: atom_id res chain seq x y z
N MET A 1 -4.95 -29.34 -35.07
CA MET A 1 -3.86 -28.48 -34.58
C MET A 1 -4.28 -27.02 -34.34
N LYS A 2 -4.88 -26.31 -35.31
CA LYS A 2 -5.25 -24.89 -35.16
C LYS A 2 -6.15 -24.57 -33.94
N ARG A 3 -7.18 -25.42 -33.63
CA ARG A 3 -8.05 -25.20 -32.45
C ARG A 3 -7.30 -25.35 -31.10
N ARG A 4 -6.39 -26.33 -30.98
CA ARG A 4 -5.58 -26.50 -29.75
C ARG A 4 -4.62 -25.33 -29.51
N LEU A 5 -4.03 -24.82 -30.58
CA LEU A 5 -3.16 -23.63 -30.50
C LEU A 5 -3.94 -22.38 -30.09
N ALA A 6 -5.18 -22.23 -30.58
CA ALA A 6 -6.05 -21.12 -30.18
C ALA A 6 -6.36 -21.14 -28.67
N TRP A 7 -6.61 -22.32 -28.08
CA TRP A 7 -6.83 -22.43 -26.62
C TRP A 7 -5.59 -22.15 -25.79
N LEU A 8 -4.40 -22.50 -26.28
CA LEU A 8 -3.13 -22.21 -25.59
C LEU A 8 -2.85 -20.71 -25.49
N VAL A 9 -3.38 -19.89 -26.38
CA VAL A 9 -3.26 -18.44 -26.34
C VAL A 9 -4.46 -17.80 -25.58
N ALA A 10 -5.66 -18.30 -25.79
CA ALA A 10 -6.88 -17.73 -25.20
C ALA A 10 -6.92 -17.89 -23.67
N LEU A 11 -6.53 -19.07 -23.16
CA LEU A 11 -6.54 -19.33 -21.71
C LEU A 11 -5.70 -18.37 -20.88
N PRO A 12 -4.42 -18.10 -21.21
CA PRO A 12 -3.62 -17.11 -20.49
C PRO A 12 -4.21 -15.69 -20.55
N ILE A 13 -4.76 -15.29 -21.70
CA ILE A 13 -5.39 -13.97 -21.85
C ILE A 13 -6.60 -13.85 -20.94
N VAL A 14 -7.48 -14.86 -20.93
CA VAL A 14 -8.63 -14.89 -20.05
C VAL A 14 -8.21 -14.88 -18.57
N ALA A 15 -7.22 -15.68 -18.21
CA ALA A 15 -6.70 -15.69 -16.84
C ALA A 15 -6.15 -14.32 -16.41
N LEU A 16 -5.39 -13.63 -17.28
CA LEU A 16 -4.91 -12.28 -17.03
C LEU A 16 -6.04 -11.27 -16.89
N ALA A 17 -7.07 -11.36 -17.74
CA ALA A 17 -8.22 -10.48 -17.68
C ALA A 17 -9.02 -10.69 -16.38
N LEU A 18 -9.31 -11.93 -16.01
CA LEU A 18 -10.00 -12.25 -14.75
C LEU A 18 -9.15 -11.84 -13.53
N GLY A 19 -7.84 -12.06 -13.58
CA GLY A 19 -6.90 -11.59 -12.56
C GLY A 19 -6.89 -10.07 -12.43
N PHE A 20 -6.99 -9.34 -13.54
CA PHE A 20 -7.10 -7.87 -13.51
C PHE A 20 -8.42 -7.41 -12.89
N VAL A 21 -9.54 -8.03 -13.23
CA VAL A 21 -10.85 -7.73 -12.60
C VAL A 21 -10.78 -7.95 -11.09
N TRP A 22 -10.23 -9.08 -10.65
CA TRP A 22 -10.04 -9.37 -9.24
C TRP A 22 -9.13 -8.33 -8.57
N PHE A 23 -8.02 -7.95 -9.23
CA PHE A 23 -7.10 -6.93 -8.74
C PHE A 23 -7.80 -5.60 -8.53
N VAL A 24 -8.59 -5.13 -9.51
CA VAL A 24 -9.37 -3.89 -9.41
C VAL A 24 -10.37 -3.96 -8.25
N ALA A 25 -11.12 -5.05 -8.15
CA ALA A 25 -12.06 -5.27 -7.06
C ALA A 25 -11.36 -5.24 -5.68
N SER A 26 -10.17 -5.86 -5.58
CA SER A 26 -9.36 -5.86 -4.36
C SER A 26 -8.81 -4.47 -4.02
N ALA A 27 -8.37 -3.71 -5.04
CA ALA A 27 -7.82 -2.37 -4.88
C ALA A 27 -8.87 -1.35 -4.41
N THR A 28 -10.10 -1.47 -4.90
CA THR A 28 -11.20 -0.53 -4.63
C THR A 28 -12.05 -0.91 -3.41
N ARG A 29 -11.82 -2.08 -2.83
CA ARG A 29 -12.56 -2.55 -1.66
C ARG A 29 -12.25 -1.68 -0.45
N ALA A 30 -13.25 -0.98 0.04
CA ALA A 30 -13.16 -0.31 1.34
C ALA A 30 -13.17 -1.35 2.46
N PRO A 31 -12.50 -1.12 3.60
CA PRO A 31 -12.68 -1.97 4.75
C PRO A 31 -14.13 -1.86 5.24
N ASP A 32 -14.79 -3.01 5.45
CA ASP A 32 -16.18 -3.05 5.93
C ASP A 32 -16.32 -2.39 7.30
N THR A 33 -15.29 -2.52 8.14
CA THR A 33 -15.15 -1.84 9.43
C THR A 33 -13.68 -1.57 9.72
N LEU A 34 -13.39 -0.37 10.23
CA LEU A 34 -12.05 -0.06 10.72
C LEU A 34 -11.86 -0.72 12.11
N VAL A 35 -10.77 -1.47 12.24
CA VAL A 35 -10.42 -2.20 13.47
C VAL A 35 -9.19 -1.56 14.11
N LYS A 36 -9.19 -1.41 15.44
CA LYS A 36 -7.97 -0.97 16.15
C LYS A 36 -6.84 -1.96 15.95
N ALA A 37 -5.65 -1.43 15.70
CA ALA A 37 -4.44 -2.20 15.46
C ALA A 37 -3.30 -1.74 16.40
N ASP A 38 -2.22 -2.52 16.43
CA ASP A 38 -1.04 -2.19 17.25
C ASP A 38 -0.21 -1.06 16.63
N GLY A 39 -0.34 -0.84 15.30
CA GLY A 39 0.34 0.23 14.59
C GLY A 39 -0.37 0.63 13.32
N ILE A 40 0.00 1.80 12.81
CA ILE A 40 -0.36 2.28 11.47
C ILE A 40 0.93 2.37 10.66
N VAL A 41 0.90 1.95 9.40
CA VAL A 41 1.96 2.22 8.44
C VAL A 41 1.41 3.00 7.26
N VAL A 42 2.06 4.11 6.93
CA VAL A 42 1.78 4.93 5.73
C VAL A 42 2.88 4.72 4.72
N LEU A 43 2.52 4.31 3.51
CA LEU A 43 3.45 4.28 2.39
C LEU A 43 3.39 5.62 1.67
N THR A 44 4.52 6.34 1.65
CA THR A 44 4.60 7.68 1.05
C THR A 44 4.35 7.68 -0.46
N GLY A 45 4.27 8.87 -1.04
CA GLY A 45 3.99 9.10 -2.46
C GLY A 45 2.75 9.99 -2.71
N GLY A 46 2.30 10.71 -1.67
CA GLY A 46 1.21 11.70 -1.72
C GLY A 46 0.84 12.21 -0.34
N ALA A 47 0.54 13.51 -0.23
CA ALA A 47 0.20 14.18 1.02
C ALA A 47 -1.04 13.59 1.70
N ASP A 48 -2.03 13.18 0.92
CA ASP A 48 -3.30 12.65 1.45
C ASP A 48 -3.12 11.35 2.25
N ARG A 49 -2.13 10.52 1.91
CA ARG A 49 -1.83 9.30 2.66
C ARG A 49 -1.27 9.62 4.04
N VAL A 50 -0.32 10.57 4.12
CA VAL A 50 0.27 11.01 5.38
C VAL A 50 -0.78 11.67 6.26
N ARG A 51 -1.59 12.57 5.68
CA ARG A 51 -2.73 13.20 6.38
C ARG A 51 -3.68 12.15 6.96
N THR A 52 -4.06 11.16 6.15
CA THR A 52 -4.93 10.06 6.60
C THR A 52 -4.31 9.29 7.76
N GLY A 53 -3.02 8.94 7.68
CA GLY A 53 -2.33 8.23 8.76
C GLY A 53 -2.25 9.03 10.05
N LEU A 54 -1.94 10.33 9.98
CA LEU A 54 -1.91 11.22 11.15
C LEU A 54 -3.31 11.37 11.78
N ARG A 55 -4.36 11.48 10.95
CA ARG A 55 -5.74 11.52 11.42
C ARG A 55 -6.11 10.23 12.16
N LEU A 56 -5.86 9.07 11.59
CA LEU A 56 -6.12 7.78 12.25
C LEU A 56 -5.36 7.63 13.56
N LEU A 57 -4.11 8.10 13.63
CA LEU A 57 -3.32 8.14 14.87
C LEU A 57 -3.96 9.05 15.92
N ALA A 58 -4.41 10.25 15.51
CA ALA A 58 -5.07 11.21 16.40
C ALA A 58 -6.40 10.72 16.92
N GLU A 59 -7.15 9.94 16.12
CA GLU A 59 -8.41 9.30 16.48
C GLU A 59 -8.20 8.06 17.37
N GLY A 60 -6.96 7.62 17.59
CA GLY A 60 -6.64 6.50 18.49
C GLY A 60 -6.87 5.11 17.89
N TRP A 61 -6.86 4.98 16.55
CA TRP A 61 -6.98 3.68 15.88
C TRP A 61 -5.76 2.79 16.07
N ALA A 62 -4.60 3.39 16.40
CA ALA A 62 -3.42 2.68 16.88
C ALA A 62 -2.58 3.60 17.79
N PRO A 63 -1.72 3.04 18.65
CA PRO A 63 -0.87 3.83 19.55
C PRO A 63 0.30 4.49 18.83
N ARG A 64 0.71 4.03 17.66
CA ARG A 64 1.91 4.51 16.94
C ARG A 64 1.77 4.43 15.42
N LEU A 65 2.56 5.25 14.72
CA LEU A 65 2.55 5.40 13.27
C LEU A 65 3.98 5.30 12.72
N LEU A 66 4.17 4.51 11.66
CA LEU A 66 5.34 4.56 10.80
C LEU A 66 4.98 5.25 9.48
N VAL A 67 5.75 6.25 9.07
CA VAL A 67 5.70 6.81 7.71
C VAL A 67 6.90 6.29 6.95
N SER A 68 6.69 5.36 6.03
CA SER A 68 7.75 4.66 5.30
C SER A 68 8.03 5.26 3.94
N GLY A 69 9.31 5.39 3.58
CA GLY A 69 9.78 5.97 2.34
C GLY A 69 9.73 7.49 2.30
N VAL A 70 9.97 8.14 3.44
CA VAL A 70 10.00 9.61 3.53
C VAL A 70 11.27 10.15 2.87
N GLY A 71 11.14 11.26 2.14
CA GLY A 71 12.30 11.97 1.58
C GLY A 71 13.30 12.39 2.67
N ARG A 72 14.59 12.39 2.34
CA ARG A 72 15.67 12.64 3.31
C ARG A 72 15.54 13.96 4.09
N ALA A 73 14.97 14.98 3.47
CA ALA A 73 14.81 16.32 4.06
C ALA A 73 13.49 16.48 4.84
N ALA A 74 12.59 15.50 4.81
CA ALA A 74 11.30 15.61 5.49
C ALA A 74 11.45 15.21 6.96
N ASP A 75 11.05 16.11 7.84
CA ASP A 75 10.94 15.89 9.27
C ASP A 75 9.45 15.82 9.70
N TYR A 76 9.23 15.50 10.97
CA TYR A 76 7.86 15.46 11.52
C TYR A 76 7.17 16.83 11.40
N ARG A 77 7.89 17.95 11.58
CA ARG A 77 7.30 19.30 11.50
C ARG A 77 6.76 19.58 10.10
N THR A 78 7.50 19.15 9.07
CA THR A 78 7.07 19.25 7.67
C THR A 78 5.80 18.42 7.42
N LEU A 79 5.74 17.19 7.94
CA LEU A 79 4.57 16.34 7.81
C LEU A 79 3.37 16.85 8.62
N ALA A 80 3.61 17.37 9.81
CA ALA A 80 2.59 17.94 10.69
C ALA A 80 1.88 19.16 10.07
N ARG A 81 2.58 19.96 9.26
CA ARG A 81 1.99 21.09 8.51
C ARG A 81 0.95 20.63 7.47
N LEU A 82 1.04 19.40 6.98
CA LEU A 82 0.09 18.86 6.01
C LEU A 82 -1.32 18.65 6.59
N ASP A 83 -1.44 18.55 7.91
CA ASP A 83 -2.71 18.19 8.57
C ASP A 83 -3.05 19.04 9.79
N HIS A 84 -2.38 20.19 10.03
CA HIS A 84 -2.52 20.90 11.29
C HIS A 84 -2.41 19.95 12.50
N ALA A 85 -1.45 19.02 12.45
CA ALA A 85 -1.36 17.89 13.37
C ALA A 85 -1.38 18.35 14.83
N ARG A 86 -2.16 17.69 15.62
CA ARG A 86 -2.33 18.01 17.05
C ARG A 86 -0.97 17.97 17.75
N PRO A 87 -0.67 18.94 18.65
CA PRO A 87 0.51 18.88 19.50
C PRO A 87 0.55 17.53 20.26
N GLY A 88 1.75 16.93 20.36
CA GLY A 88 1.95 15.69 21.12
C GLY A 88 1.95 14.40 20.32
N LEU A 89 1.65 14.40 19.01
CA LEU A 89 1.72 13.19 18.20
C LEU A 89 3.16 12.80 17.79
N SER A 90 4.13 13.72 17.88
CA SER A 90 5.51 13.50 17.42
C SER A 90 6.19 12.29 18.04
N SER A 91 5.99 12.05 19.33
CA SER A 91 6.54 10.89 20.06
C SER A 91 5.97 9.55 19.62
N ARG A 92 4.84 9.55 18.90
CA ARG A 92 4.14 8.37 18.40
C ARG A 92 4.38 8.12 16.91
N VAL A 93 5.15 9.00 16.24
CA VAL A 93 5.44 8.92 14.80
C VAL A 93 6.90 8.57 14.58
N THR A 94 7.14 7.51 13.83
CA THR A 94 8.46 7.11 13.32
C THR A 94 8.54 7.45 11.85
N LEU A 95 9.66 8.03 11.41
CA LEU A 95 9.93 8.33 9.99
C LEU A 95 11.01 7.37 9.48
N ASP A 96 10.69 6.65 8.40
CA ASP A 96 11.65 5.81 7.70
C ASP A 96 12.15 6.52 6.43
N HIS A 97 13.44 6.79 6.38
CA HIS A 97 14.15 7.42 5.27
C HIS A 97 14.95 6.43 4.43
N GLN A 98 14.91 5.13 4.73
CA GLN A 98 15.73 4.10 4.07
C GLN A 98 15.02 3.47 2.87
N ALA A 99 13.72 3.27 2.98
CA ALA A 99 12.93 2.65 1.92
C ALA A 99 12.94 3.49 0.63
N ARG A 100 13.26 2.85 -0.49
CA ARG A 100 13.28 3.46 -1.82
C ARG A 100 12.19 2.94 -2.74
N ASN A 101 11.63 1.79 -2.40
CA ASN A 101 10.65 1.06 -3.18
C ASN A 101 9.76 0.23 -2.26
N THR A 102 8.78 -0.50 -2.82
CA THR A 102 7.79 -1.23 -2.02
C THR A 102 8.41 -2.39 -1.23
N ALA A 103 9.38 -3.09 -1.81
CA ALA A 103 10.13 -4.13 -1.08
C ALA A 103 10.92 -3.51 0.08
N GLY A 104 11.51 -2.34 -0.11
CA GLY A 104 12.16 -1.56 0.94
C GLY A 104 11.16 -1.16 2.04
N ASN A 105 9.99 -0.64 1.67
CA ASN A 105 8.93 -0.34 2.64
C ASN A 105 8.55 -1.57 3.47
N ALA A 106 8.43 -2.75 2.84
CA ALA A 106 8.11 -3.99 3.54
C ALA A 106 9.21 -4.39 4.53
N ARG A 107 10.48 -4.27 4.14
CA ARG A 107 11.63 -4.59 4.99
C ARG A 107 11.72 -3.64 6.20
N GLU A 108 11.66 -2.33 5.97
CA GLU A 108 11.74 -1.33 7.05
C GLU A 108 10.53 -1.42 7.99
N THR A 109 9.33 -1.68 7.44
CA THR A 109 8.14 -1.95 8.26
C THR A 109 8.32 -3.21 9.11
N ALA A 110 8.91 -4.29 8.57
CA ALA A 110 9.16 -5.52 9.31
C ALA A 110 10.15 -5.29 10.48
N ALA A 111 11.19 -4.50 10.25
CA ALA A 111 12.13 -4.11 11.31
C ALA A 111 11.42 -3.32 12.42
N TRP A 112 10.59 -2.35 12.05
CA TRP A 112 9.81 -1.54 12.99
C TRP A 112 8.78 -2.37 13.78
N VAL A 113 8.08 -3.28 13.11
CA VAL A 113 7.14 -4.24 13.73
C VAL A 113 7.85 -5.10 14.78
N LYS A 114 9.00 -5.67 14.43
CA LYS A 114 9.81 -6.50 15.33
C LYS A 114 10.29 -5.70 16.53
N ALA A 115 10.83 -4.50 16.31
CA ALA A 115 11.35 -3.64 17.38
C ALA A 115 10.27 -3.21 18.38
N ASN A 116 9.00 -3.15 17.95
CA ASN A 116 7.87 -2.71 18.77
C ASN A 116 6.93 -3.84 19.20
N GLY A 117 7.22 -5.11 18.86
CA GLY A 117 6.41 -6.27 19.25
C GLY A 117 4.97 -6.26 18.69
N LEU A 118 4.75 -5.66 17.50
CA LEU A 118 3.41 -5.48 16.95
C LEU A 118 2.92 -6.79 16.31
N LYS A 119 1.59 -6.99 16.32
CA LYS A 119 0.91 -8.16 15.75
C LYS A 119 -0.11 -7.79 14.66
N SER A 120 -0.44 -6.51 14.55
CA SER A 120 -1.43 -6.00 13.61
C SER A 120 -1.09 -4.59 13.13
N LEU A 121 -1.38 -4.30 11.85
CA LEU A 121 -1.13 -3.00 11.23
C LEU A 121 -2.32 -2.53 10.40
N ILE A 122 -2.69 -1.26 10.55
CA ILE A 122 -3.46 -0.54 9.55
C ILE A 122 -2.48 -0.08 8.46
N VAL A 123 -2.72 -0.48 7.22
CA VAL A 123 -1.89 -0.12 6.06
C VAL A 123 -2.57 0.97 5.27
N VAL A 124 -1.96 2.15 5.23
CA VAL A 124 -2.49 3.34 4.53
C VAL A 124 -1.67 3.59 3.27
N THR A 125 -2.30 3.45 2.13
CA THR A 125 -1.69 3.77 0.82
C THR A 125 -2.76 4.08 -0.22
N ALA A 126 -2.37 4.49 -1.45
CA ALA A 126 -3.35 4.71 -2.52
C ALA A 126 -4.06 3.39 -2.89
N PHE A 127 -5.34 3.49 -3.23
CA PHE A 127 -6.17 2.34 -3.57
C PHE A 127 -5.53 1.43 -4.63
N TYR A 128 -5.00 2.00 -5.72
CA TYR A 128 -4.37 1.25 -6.81
C TYR A 128 -3.06 0.54 -6.40
N HIS A 129 -2.41 1.02 -5.34
CA HIS A 129 -1.16 0.46 -4.81
C HIS A 129 -1.38 -0.61 -3.74
N MET A 130 -2.57 -0.66 -3.12
CA MET A 130 -2.87 -1.51 -1.96
C MET A 130 -2.60 -3.00 -2.19
N PRO A 131 -3.05 -3.65 -3.30
CA PRO A 131 -2.82 -5.07 -3.47
C PRO A 131 -1.33 -5.43 -3.53
N ARG A 132 -0.52 -4.62 -4.22
CA ARG A 132 0.93 -4.84 -4.30
C ARG A 132 1.62 -4.63 -2.96
N ALA A 133 1.25 -3.60 -2.22
CA ALA A 133 1.79 -3.35 -0.89
C ALA A 133 1.49 -4.51 0.07
N LEU A 134 0.26 -5.01 0.08
CA LEU A 134 -0.12 -6.15 0.91
C LEU A 134 0.60 -7.44 0.51
N ALA A 135 0.85 -7.68 -0.78
CA ALA A 135 1.60 -8.84 -1.25
C ALA A 135 3.05 -8.82 -0.71
N GLU A 136 3.73 -7.68 -0.80
CA GLU A 136 5.08 -7.50 -0.23
C GLU A 136 5.09 -7.63 1.29
N PHE A 137 4.13 -7.02 1.97
CA PHE A 137 4.01 -7.05 3.42
C PHE A 137 3.73 -8.46 3.93
N SER A 138 2.81 -9.19 3.31
CA SER A 138 2.48 -10.57 3.69
C SER A 138 3.66 -11.52 3.50
N ARG A 139 4.49 -11.27 2.47
CA ARG A 139 5.73 -12.01 2.25
C ARG A 139 6.78 -11.71 3.34
N ALA A 140 6.97 -10.43 3.66
CA ALA A 140 7.96 -10.00 4.66
C ALA A 140 7.52 -10.32 6.10
N MET A 141 6.22 -10.33 6.37
CA MET A 141 5.64 -10.43 7.71
C MET A 141 4.43 -11.39 7.74
N PRO A 142 4.61 -12.71 7.50
CA PRO A 142 3.51 -13.66 7.33
C PRO A 142 2.64 -13.88 8.58
N ARG A 143 3.11 -13.42 9.76
CA ARG A 143 2.40 -13.56 11.05
C ARG A 143 1.67 -12.30 11.48
N ILE A 144 1.75 -11.21 10.69
CA ILE A 144 1.11 -9.93 11.01
C ILE A 144 -0.26 -9.85 10.34
N ARG A 145 -1.25 -9.37 11.08
CA ARG A 145 -2.58 -9.07 10.52
C ARG A 145 -2.58 -7.68 9.92
N PHE A 146 -2.98 -7.57 8.66
CA PHE A 146 -3.07 -6.30 7.94
C PHE A 146 -4.52 -5.87 7.77
N TYR A 147 -4.79 -4.61 8.08
CA TYR A 147 -6.07 -3.94 7.86
C TYR A 147 -5.86 -2.86 6.80
N PRO A 148 -6.24 -3.11 5.54
CA PRO A 148 -6.04 -2.16 4.46
C PRO A 148 -6.91 -0.92 4.65
N TYR A 149 -6.32 0.25 4.46
CA TYR A 149 -7.00 1.53 4.44
C TYR A 149 -6.64 2.28 3.14
N PRO A 150 -7.36 2.01 2.04
CA PRO A 150 -7.08 2.62 0.74
C PRO A 150 -7.46 4.10 0.74
N VAL A 151 -6.53 4.95 0.28
CA VAL A 151 -6.77 6.38 0.08
C VAL A 151 -7.15 6.61 -1.37
N HIS A 152 -8.34 7.19 -1.59
CA HIS A 152 -8.80 7.60 -2.90
C HIS A 152 -8.34 9.02 -3.18
N LEU A 153 -7.77 9.24 -4.38
CA LEU A 153 -7.31 10.55 -4.79
C LEU A 153 -8.50 11.31 -5.42
N PRO A 154 -8.82 12.54 -4.96
CA PRO A 154 -9.99 13.28 -5.45
C PRO A 154 -10.03 13.44 -6.97
N PHE A 155 -8.87 13.67 -7.61
CA PHE A 155 -8.78 13.86 -9.07
C PHE A 155 -8.94 12.56 -9.87
N LEU A 156 -8.97 11.40 -9.21
CA LEU A 156 -9.27 10.10 -9.81
C LEU A 156 -10.67 9.59 -9.45
N HIS A 157 -11.52 10.44 -8.86
CA HIS A 157 -12.86 10.02 -8.46
C HIS A 157 -13.94 10.72 -9.34
N PRO A 158 -14.90 9.97 -9.87
CA PRO A 158 -15.02 8.51 -9.82
C PRO A 158 -13.99 7.82 -10.73
N TRP A 159 -13.19 6.93 -10.14
CA TRP A 159 -12.01 6.34 -10.80
C TRP A 159 -12.31 5.60 -12.12
N TRP A 160 -13.51 5.03 -12.27
CA TRP A 160 -13.92 4.29 -13.47
C TRP A 160 -14.12 5.19 -14.70
N HIS A 161 -14.28 6.51 -14.54
CA HIS A 161 -14.32 7.48 -15.63
C HIS A 161 -12.93 8.07 -15.97
N ALA A 162 -11.96 7.93 -15.06
CA ALA A 162 -10.65 8.52 -15.23
C ALA A 162 -9.70 7.59 -15.99
N ARG A 163 -9.36 7.92 -17.24
CA ARG A 163 -8.36 7.16 -18.03
C ARG A 163 -7.02 6.98 -17.28
N ALA A 164 -6.63 8.00 -16.51
CA ALA A 164 -5.41 7.96 -15.69
C ALA A 164 -5.49 6.87 -14.61
N ALA A 165 -6.65 6.65 -13.99
CA ALA A 165 -6.85 5.59 -12.98
C ALA A 165 -6.69 4.19 -13.61
N TRP A 166 -7.27 3.95 -14.77
CA TRP A 166 -7.11 2.68 -15.48
C TRP A 166 -5.65 2.38 -15.85
N ARG A 167 -4.92 3.42 -16.30
CA ARG A 167 -3.48 3.28 -16.59
C ARG A 167 -2.69 2.94 -15.33
N LEU A 168 -2.96 3.60 -14.21
CA LEU A 168 -2.31 3.33 -12.93
C LEU A 168 -2.62 1.90 -12.45
N LEU A 169 -3.88 1.48 -12.51
CA LEU A 169 -4.30 0.12 -12.16
C LEU A 169 -3.62 -0.94 -13.03
N ALA A 170 -3.52 -0.72 -14.34
CA ALA A 170 -2.84 -1.65 -15.23
C ALA A 170 -1.35 -1.78 -14.91
N VAL A 171 -0.65 -0.66 -14.69
CA VAL A 171 0.76 -0.65 -14.29
C VAL A 171 0.96 -1.34 -12.94
N GLU A 172 0.13 -1.04 -11.96
CA GLU A 172 0.22 -1.66 -10.64
C GLU A 172 -0.14 -3.16 -10.67
N TYR A 173 -1.06 -3.58 -11.56
CA TYR A 173 -1.35 -4.99 -11.77
C TYR A 173 -0.14 -5.77 -12.30
N VAL A 174 0.56 -5.24 -13.31
CA VAL A 174 1.79 -5.87 -13.81
C VAL A 174 2.85 -5.99 -12.70
N LYS A 175 3.06 -4.92 -11.92
CA LYS A 175 3.97 -4.96 -10.77
C LYS A 175 3.51 -5.95 -9.69
N TYR A 176 2.21 -6.02 -9.43
CA TYR A 176 1.63 -6.99 -8.51
C TYR A 176 1.91 -8.44 -8.96
N LEU A 177 1.70 -8.75 -10.25
CA LEU A 177 2.01 -10.08 -10.80
C LEU A 177 3.49 -10.44 -10.63
N ALA A 178 4.39 -9.51 -10.86
CA ALA A 178 5.81 -9.72 -10.65
C ALA A 178 6.15 -10.02 -9.17
N VAL A 179 5.51 -9.32 -8.24
CA VAL A 179 5.64 -9.61 -6.80
C VAL A 179 5.05 -10.97 -6.47
N ALA A 180 3.83 -11.26 -6.90
CA ALA A 180 3.12 -12.50 -6.60
C ALA A 180 3.85 -13.74 -7.12
N SER A 181 4.45 -13.64 -8.33
CA SER A 181 5.25 -14.72 -8.94
C SER A 181 6.68 -14.84 -8.39
N GLY A 182 7.13 -13.89 -7.54
CA GLY A 182 8.49 -13.88 -7.00
C GLY A 182 9.58 -13.37 -7.95
N ILE A 183 9.22 -12.89 -9.16
CA ILE A 183 10.18 -12.40 -10.16
C ILE A 183 10.47 -10.89 -10.07
N ALA A 184 9.77 -10.17 -9.17
CA ALA A 184 9.96 -8.72 -9.02
C ALA A 184 11.43 -8.28 -8.85
N PRO A 185 12.28 -8.97 -8.05
CA PRO A 185 13.69 -8.61 -7.91
C PRO A 185 14.47 -8.72 -9.22
N LEU A 186 14.08 -9.64 -10.11
CA LEU A 186 14.75 -9.87 -11.40
C LEU A 186 14.40 -8.78 -12.43
N LEU A 187 13.21 -8.22 -12.34
CA LEU A 187 12.68 -7.26 -13.31
C LEU A 187 12.95 -5.80 -12.94
N ARG A 188 13.50 -5.51 -11.76
CA ARG A 188 13.74 -4.15 -11.23
C ARG A 188 12.51 -3.23 -11.36
N LEU A 189 11.30 -3.80 -11.18
CA LEU A 189 10.02 -3.10 -11.32
C LEU A 189 9.63 -2.34 -10.04
N ASP A 190 10.56 -1.60 -9.49
CA ASP A 190 10.38 -0.84 -8.24
C ASP A 190 9.98 0.61 -8.49
#